data_249dcf101161faecc2b497850374d38d
#
_entry.id   249dcf101161faecc2b497850374d38d
#
_cell.length_a   1.000
_cell.length_b   1.000
_cell.length_c   1.000
_cell.angle_alpha   90.00
_cell.angle_beta   90.00
_cell.angle_gamma   90.00
#
_symmetry.space_group_name_H-M   'P 1'
#
loop_
_entity.id
_entity.type
_entity.pdbx_description
1 polymer ?
#
loop_
_entity_poly.entity_id
_entity_poly.type
_entity_poly.pdbx_seq_one_letter_code
_entity_poly.pdbx_strand_id
1 'polypeptide(L)'
;MSTSIVTNVASLIARENLRVNNEFQGRTINRLTSGLRINSSADDAAGLAVANRFRSDITELTQGVRNANDGLSTLQIVDGGLNNISKILDRLKTLATQSASNTFTGDRTTLNNEYTELLKEINRQASNIGLVSGGTNNTNISVYVGGGSSQANAKVAIDLSGSANRVDSSSLGVGGTQIVNGGVAVGTVNLDTAGPFLANASGKQAIDLQLYDSGLGTIVTKTVTVNGNAAGISAEEVLSQLNNELNSYGITASKGTDGVLLLSGSRAFSAVTSAVSGGGTAFATAAAEVTNSSNYRYETAAYTAAGDSQQITIQNALGAVTVNIAGGADAAAVRTALNNAVSSLGIEVVGYSGTDGISIQSSSAFSVTVNEAATGDGFGTTTGALAVATGNTSATATGNALAAISAIDAAITALGRVQGKVGTAQNKLQYSIQLAQSQIASFSAAESRIRDADIALEASNLTKAQVVQQASLAALAQANSAPQAVLALLRG
;
A
#
# COMPACT_ATOMS: atom_id res chain seq x y z
N MET A 1 49.79 81.48 16.28
CA MET A 1 50.21 80.06 16.42
C MET A 1 51.67 80.08 16.84
N SER A 2 52.01 79.48 17.97
CA SER A 2 53.38 79.35 18.42
C SER A 2 54.11 78.35 17.53
N THR A 3 55.09 78.78 16.75
CA THR A 3 55.96 77.96 15.95
C THR A 3 56.99 77.29 16.86
N SER A 4 56.72 76.04 17.31
CA SER A 4 57.69 75.23 18.01
C SER A 4 58.61 74.48 16.98
N ILE A 5 59.91 74.69 17.10
CA ILE A 5 60.94 74.04 16.21
C ILE A 5 61.15 72.59 16.62
N VAL A 6 60.96 72.24 17.90
CA VAL A 6 61.22 70.89 18.43
C VAL A 6 60.08 69.94 18.19
N THR A 7 58.83 70.42 18.20
CA THR A 7 57.63 69.59 17.96
C THR A 7 56.75 70.25 16.91
N ASN A 8 56.73 69.66 15.70
CA ASN A 8 55.89 70.14 14.60
C ASN A 8 54.45 69.58 14.74
N VAL A 9 53.61 70.29 15.49
CA VAL A 9 52.20 69.89 15.77
C VAL A 9 51.41 69.84 14.49
N ALA A 10 51.67 70.71 13.48
CA ALA A 10 50.95 70.67 12.20
C ALA A 10 51.24 69.41 11.38
N SER A 11 52.49 68.94 11.38
CA SER A 11 52.89 67.68 10.75
C SER A 11 52.24 66.47 11.46
N LEU A 12 52.18 66.49 12.82
CA LEU A 12 51.51 65.39 13.57
C LEU A 12 50.04 65.31 13.26
N ILE A 13 49.29 66.43 13.20
CA ILE A 13 47.89 66.51 12.81
C ILE A 13 47.71 66.03 11.37
N ALA A 14 48.55 66.48 10.42
CA ALA A 14 48.45 66.07 9.03
C ALA A 14 48.72 64.54 8.87
N ARG A 15 49.64 63.96 9.64
CA ARG A 15 49.89 62.55 9.68
C ARG A 15 48.74 61.74 10.25
N GLU A 16 48.09 62.21 11.31
CA GLU A 16 46.91 61.57 11.89
C GLU A 16 45.74 61.59 10.91
N ASN A 17 45.50 62.72 10.27
CA ASN A 17 44.45 62.84 9.23
C ASN A 17 44.74 61.91 8.04
N LEU A 18 45.96 61.78 7.63
CA LEU A 18 46.35 60.82 6.58
C LEU A 18 46.14 59.36 7.02
N ARG A 19 46.44 59.02 8.28
CA ARG A 19 46.20 57.68 8.84
C ARG A 19 44.68 57.35 8.82
N VAL A 20 43.84 58.25 9.34
CA VAL A 20 42.40 58.08 9.37
C VAL A 20 41.81 57.98 7.96
N ASN A 21 42.32 58.77 7.01
CA ASN A 21 41.86 58.70 5.62
C ASN A 21 42.27 57.39 4.93
N ASN A 22 43.50 56.88 5.19
CA ASN A 22 43.91 55.60 4.67
C ASN A 22 43.10 54.44 5.23
N GLU A 23 42.72 54.49 6.51
CA GLU A 23 41.82 53.51 7.11
C GLU A 23 40.40 53.57 6.51
N PHE A 24 39.86 54.80 6.25
CA PHE A 24 38.61 55.00 5.57
C PHE A 24 38.64 54.46 4.15
N GLN A 25 39.70 54.76 3.37
CA GLN A 25 39.88 54.26 2.02
C GLN A 25 39.97 52.72 1.99
N GLY A 26 40.69 52.08 2.91
CA GLY A 26 40.82 50.64 3.03
C GLY A 26 39.44 49.99 3.29
N ARG A 27 38.63 50.57 4.19
CA ARG A 27 37.28 50.08 4.45
C ARG A 27 36.35 50.23 3.21
N THR A 28 36.43 51.37 2.52
CA THR A 28 35.65 51.62 1.30
C THR A 28 36.02 50.65 0.18
N ILE A 29 37.32 50.36 -0.03
CA ILE A 29 37.80 49.36 -0.98
C ILE A 29 37.27 47.98 -0.62
N ASN A 30 37.33 47.56 0.64
CA ASN A 30 36.82 46.26 1.09
C ASN A 30 35.31 46.13 0.85
N ARG A 31 34.50 47.20 1.09
CA ARG A 31 33.08 47.21 0.79
C ARG A 31 32.78 47.16 -0.70
N LEU A 32 33.56 47.90 -1.52
CA LEU A 32 33.39 47.91 -2.96
C LEU A 32 33.72 46.58 -3.60
N THR A 33 34.81 45.90 -3.12
CA THR A 33 35.26 44.62 -3.63
C THR A 33 34.39 43.44 -3.17
N SER A 34 33.86 43.50 -1.94
CA SER A 34 32.95 42.46 -1.41
C SER A 34 31.50 42.67 -1.83
N GLY A 35 31.12 43.89 -2.23
CA GLY A 35 29.72 44.30 -2.41
C GLY A 35 28.92 44.44 -1.11
N LEU A 36 29.55 44.28 0.03
CA LEU A 36 28.90 44.25 1.33
C LEU A 36 29.28 45.45 2.18
N ARG A 37 28.28 46.11 2.77
CA ARG A 37 28.44 47.21 3.73
C ARG A 37 29.00 46.71 5.06
N ILE A 38 28.50 45.54 5.51
CA ILE A 38 28.93 44.90 6.74
C ILE A 38 29.74 43.64 6.35
N ASN A 39 31.07 43.69 6.46
CA ASN A 39 31.95 42.59 6.14
C ASN A 39 32.51 41.88 7.39
N SER A 40 32.62 42.60 8.50
CA SER A 40 33.12 42.08 9.78
C SER A 40 32.23 42.55 10.95
N SER A 41 32.36 41.83 12.09
CA SER A 41 31.66 42.22 13.32
C SER A 41 32.13 43.62 13.86
N ALA A 42 33.28 44.12 13.41
CA ALA A 42 33.76 45.46 13.77
C ALA A 42 33.00 46.57 13.01
N ASP A 43 32.36 46.27 11.86
CA ASP A 43 31.58 47.25 11.09
C ASP A 43 30.20 47.48 11.73
N ASP A 44 29.50 46.38 12.09
CA ASP A 44 28.20 46.41 12.80
C ASP A 44 27.89 45.00 13.34
N ALA A 45 28.14 44.78 14.63
CA ALA A 45 27.90 43.46 15.26
C ALA A 45 26.42 43.09 15.31
N ALA A 46 25.53 44.09 15.53
CA ALA A 46 24.09 43.85 15.61
C ALA A 46 23.52 43.52 14.22
N GLY A 47 23.85 44.34 13.20
CA GLY A 47 23.44 44.07 11.82
C GLY A 47 23.95 42.74 11.28
N LEU A 48 25.21 42.38 11.58
CA LEU A 48 25.77 41.10 11.17
C LEU A 48 25.04 39.93 11.84
N ALA A 49 24.69 40.02 13.12
CA ALA A 49 23.94 38.99 13.83
C ALA A 49 22.54 38.73 13.20
N VAL A 50 21.83 39.84 12.86
CA VAL A 50 20.52 39.77 12.20
C VAL A 50 20.64 39.18 10.78
N ALA A 51 21.64 39.63 10.00
CA ALA A 51 21.89 39.14 8.66
C ALA A 51 22.26 37.64 8.67
N ASN A 52 23.08 37.18 9.60
CA ASN A 52 23.43 35.76 9.77
C ASN A 52 22.19 34.91 10.14
N ARG A 53 21.28 35.46 10.94
CA ARG A 53 20.00 34.81 11.25
C ARG A 53 19.14 34.65 9.99
N PHE A 54 18.94 35.72 9.21
CA PHE A 54 18.20 35.59 7.94
C PHE A 54 18.85 34.62 6.97
N ARG A 55 20.16 34.60 6.85
CA ARG A 55 20.87 33.61 6.02
C ARG A 55 20.66 32.19 6.51
N SER A 56 20.66 31.93 7.82
CA SER A 56 20.33 30.65 8.42
C SER A 56 18.90 30.23 8.10
N ASP A 57 17.94 31.15 8.27
CA ASP A 57 16.52 30.93 7.99
C ASP A 57 16.28 30.64 6.49
N ILE A 58 16.96 31.35 5.57
CA ILE A 58 16.94 31.08 4.12
C ILE A 58 17.45 29.69 3.81
N THR A 59 18.55 29.25 4.43
CA THR A 59 19.13 27.94 4.21
C THR A 59 18.19 26.82 4.69
N GLU A 60 17.58 27.01 5.87
CA GLU A 60 16.59 26.09 6.43
C GLU A 60 15.38 25.97 5.52
N LEU A 61 14.78 27.08 5.09
CA LEU A 61 13.62 27.09 4.20
C LEU A 61 13.94 26.49 2.82
N THR A 62 15.14 26.75 2.30
CA THR A 62 15.57 26.17 1.02
C THR A 62 15.65 24.65 1.10
N GLN A 63 16.14 24.11 2.22
CA GLN A 63 16.12 22.67 2.44
C GLN A 63 14.70 22.15 2.66
N GLY A 64 13.88 22.92 3.37
CA GLY A 64 12.46 22.61 3.57
C GLY A 64 11.68 22.51 2.26
N VAL A 65 11.93 23.41 1.32
CA VAL A 65 11.33 23.36 -0.04
C VAL A 65 11.74 22.07 -0.76
N ARG A 66 13.00 21.63 -0.64
CA ARG A 66 13.45 20.35 -1.22
C ARG A 66 12.71 19.17 -0.58
N ASN A 67 12.66 19.12 0.74
CA ASN A 67 11.94 18.07 1.47
C ASN A 67 10.45 18.02 1.08
N ALA A 68 9.82 19.18 0.89
CA ALA A 68 8.43 19.27 0.48
C ALA A 68 8.21 18.76 -0.96
N ASN A 69 9.13 19.03 -1.88
CA ASN A 69 9.09 18.48 -3.24
C ASN A 69 9.29 16.96 -3.27
N ASP A 70 10.16 16.42 -2.42
CA ASP A 70 10.34 14.96 -2.28
C ASP A 70 9.07 14.31 -1.73
N GLY A 71 8.44 14.93 -0.70
CA GLY A 71 7.16 14.50 -0.18
C GLY A 71 6.04 14.57 -1.22
N LEU A 72 6.00 15.63 -2.03
CA LEU A 72 5.04 15.77 -3.13
C LEU A 72 5.22 14.69 -4.19
N SER A 73 6.46 14.37 -4.56
CA SER A 73 6.77 13.31 -5.52
C SER A 73 6.31 11.93 -5.02
N THR A 74 6.52 11.64 -3.72
CA THR A 74 6.02 10.41 -3.10
C THR A 74 4.49 10.33 -3.16
N LEU A 75 3.79 11.42 -2.85
CA LEU A 75 2.33 11.46 -2.93
C LEU A 75 1.81 11.32 -4.37
N GLN A 76 2.52 11.83 -5.36
CA GLN A 76 2.16 11.65 -6.78
C GLN A 76 2.27 10.19 -7.22
N ILE A 77 3.27 9.45 -6.75
CA ILE A 77 3.39 8.00 -7.00
C ILE A 77 2.21 7.27 -6.36
N VAL A 78 1.88 7.59 -5.12
CA VAL A 78 0.72 7.02 -4.41
C VAL A 78 -0.57 7.31 -5.17
N ASP A 79 -0.80 8.54 -5.58
CA ASP A 79 -1.99 8.95 -6.34
C ASP A 79 -2.12 8.21 -7.68
N GLY A 80 -1.01 8.06 -8.40
CA GLY A 80 -0.96 7.25 -9.64
C GLY A 80 -1.37 5.80 -9.41
N GLY A 81 -0.90 5.17 -8.32
CA GLY A 81 -1.30 3.81 -7.95
C GLY A 81 -2.77 3.70 -7.53
N LEU A 82 -3.30 4.68 -6.79
CA LEU A 82 -4.71 4.74 -6.42
C LEU A 82 -5.61 4.86 -7.66
N ASN A 83 -5.21 5.65 -8.66
CA ASN A 83 -5.92 5.77 -9.93
C ASN A 83 -5.94 4.44 -10.71
N ASN A 84 -4.84 3.66 -10.65
CA ASN A 84 -4.81 2.34 -11.27
C ASN A 84 -5.75 1.37 -10.54
N ILE A 85 -5.77 1.37 -9.21
CA ILE A 85 -6.72 0.56 -8.40
C ILE A 85 -8.16 0.94 -8.73
N SER A 86 -8.47 2.23 -8.92
CA SER A 86 -9.82 2.67 -9.34
C SER A 86 -10.25 2.02 -10.65
N LYS A 87 -9.37 2.02 -11.67
CA LYS A 87 -9.66 1.38 -12.96
C LYS A 87 -9.88 -0.13 -12.84
N ILE A 88 -9.14 -0.79 -11.93
CA ILE A 88 -9.33 -2.22 -11.67
C ILE A 88 -10.70 -2.46 -11.02
N LEU A 89 -11.10 -1.63 -10.04
CA LEU A 89 -12.43 -1.71 -9.42
C LEU A 89 -13.56 -1.50 -10.44
N ASP A 90 -13.39 -0.58 -11.38
CA ASP A 90 -14.36 -0.39 -12.49
C ASP A 90 -14.47 -1.64 -13.37
N ARG A 91 -13.35 -2.31 -13.65
CA ARG A 91 -13.33 -3.58 -14.39
C ARG A 91 -14.01 -4.69 -13.61
N LEU A 92 -13.70 -4.82 -12.31
CA LEU A 92 -14.37 -5.77 -11.41
C LEU A 92 -15.87 -5.57 -11.40
N LYS A 93 -16.33 -4.31 -11.33
CA LYS A 93 -17.76 -3.96 -11.38
C LYS A 93 -18.40 -4.39 -12.69
N THR A 94 -17.71 -4.19 -13.81
CA THR A 94 -18.18 -4.63 -15.14
C THR A 94 -18.37 -6.14 -15.18
N LEU A 95 -17.40 -6.93 -14.71
CA LEU A 95 -17.47 -8.40 -14.65
C LEU A 95 -18.60 -8.87 -13.73
N ALA A 96 -18.72 -8.24 -12.56
CA ALA A 96 -19.80 -8.55 -11.61
C ALA A 96 -21.18 -8.24 -12.20
N THR A 97 -21.35 -7.10 -12.88
CA THR A 97 -22.62 -6.75 -13.55
C THR A 97 -22.95 -7.72 -14.67
N GLN A 98 -21.95 -8.16 -15.44
CA GLN A 98 -22.15 -9.17 -16.48
C GLN A 98 -22.60 -10.52 -15.89
N SER A 99 -21.96 -10.95 -14.79
CA SER A 99 -22.34 -12.18 -14.10
C SER A 99 -23.69 -12.08 -13.38
N ALA A 100 -24.11 -10.90 -12.95
CA ALA A 100 -25.41 -10.67 -12.31
C ALA A 100 -26.59 -10.82 -13.27
N SER A 101 -26.36 -10.79 -14.59
CA SER A 101 -27.45 -10.93 -15.56
C SER A 101 -27.93 -12.38 -15.67
N ASN A 102 -29.23 -12.60 -15.50
CA ASN A 102 -29.85 -13.90 -15.73
C ASN A 102 -29.85 -14.31 -17.22
N THR A 103 -29.66 -13.35 -18.13
CA THR A 103 -29.57 -13.59 -19.58
C THR A 103 -28.17 -13.96 -20.04
N PHE A 104 -27.19 -13.94 -19.13
CA PHE A 104 -25.81 -14.32 -19.46
C PHE A 104 -25.69 -15.84 -19.64
N THR A 105 -25.42 -16.27 -20.85
CA THR A 105 -25.25 -17.67 -21.24
C THR A 105 -23.79 -18.13 -21.31
N GLY A 106 -22.83 -17.23 -21.07
CA GLY A 106 -21.41 -17.54 -21.08
C GLY A 106 -20.93 -18.26 -19.81
N ASP A 107 -19.65 -18.65 -19.82
CA ASP A 107 -19.04 -19.30 -18.67
C ASP A 107 -18.69 -18.29 -17.57
N ARG A 108 -19.42 -18.36 -16.45
CA ARG A 108 -19.16 -17.52 -15.26
C ARG A 108 -17.86 -17.89 -14.55
N THR A 109 -17.36 -19.12 -14.73
CA THR A 109 -16.08 -19.52 -14.15
C THR A 109 -14.93 -18.76 -14.79
N THR A 110 -14.96 -18.58 -16.10
CA THR A 110 -13.97 -17.75 -16.81
C THR A 110 -14.03 -16.28 -16.34
N LEU A 111 -15.23 -15.71 -16.17
CA LEU A 111 -15.37 -14.36 -15.61
C LEU A 111 -14.82 -14.27 -14.19
N ASN A 112 -15.07 -15.28 -13.36
CA ASN A 112 -14.59 -15.31 -11.99
C ASN A 112 -13.05 -15.46 -11.91
N ASN A 113 -12.45 -16.18 -12.83
CA ASN A 113 -10.99 -16.29 -12.92
C ASN A 113 -10.37 -14.91 -13.23
N GLU A 114 -10.90 -14.19 -14.22
CA GLU A 114 -10.47 -12.80 -14.50
C GLU A 114 -10.69 -11.91 -13.27
N TYR A 115 -11.84 -12.02 -12.62
CA TYR A 115 -12.19 -11.27 -11.41
C TYR A 115 -11.15 -11.52 -10.29
N THR A 116 -10.79 -12.77 -10.05
CA THR A 116 -9.82 -13.15 -9.02
C THR A 116 -8.41 -12.65 -9.34
N GLU A 117 -7.98 -12.72 -10.59
CA GLU A 117 -6.67 -12.18 -11.01
C GLU A 117 -6.62 -10.64 -10.83
N LEU A 118 -7.72 -9.94 -11.10
CA LEU A 118 -7.81 -8.50 -10.85
C LEU A 118 -7.75 -8.16 -9.35
N LEU A 119 -8.32 -8.99 -8.48
CA LEU A 119 -8.16 -8.82 -7.02
C LEU A 119 -6.70 -8.99 -6.57
N LYS A 120 -5.97 -9.95 -7.15
CA LYS A 120 -4.52 -10.09 -6.91
C LYS A 120 -3.75 -8.87 -7.40
N GLU A 121 -4.14 -8.30 -8.54
CA GLU A 121 -3.52 -7.09 -9.09
C GLU A 121 -3.75 -5.87 -8.18
N ILE A 122 -4.93 -5.73 -7.55
CA ILE A 122 -5.16 -4.71 -6.51
C ILE A 122 -4.14 -4.86 -5.39
N ASN A 123 -3.95 -6.08 -4.87
CA ASN A 123 -2.98 -6.33 -3.79
C ASN A 123 -1.55 -5.98 -4.22
N ARG A 124 -1.16 -6.30 -5.45
CA ARG A 124 0.13 -5.96 -6.01
C ARG A 124 0.32 -4.44 -6.13
N GLN A 125 -0.69 -3.72 -6.62
CA GLN A 125 -0.66 -2.25 -6.72
C GLN A 125 -0.61 -1.58 -5.34
N ALA A 126 -1.43 -2.07 -4.40
CA ALA A 126 -1.44 -1.58 -3.02
C ALA A 126 -0.08 -1.77 -2.32
N SER A 127 0.58 -2.92 -2.57
CA SER A 127 1.93 -3.19 -2.07
C SER A 127 2.97 -2.27 -2.69
N ASN A 128 2.89 -2.02 -4.00
CA ASN A 128 3.82 -1.13 -4.72
C ASN A 128 3.76 0.31 -4.20
N ILE A 129 2.58 0.81 -3.87
CA ILE A 129 2.41 2.16 -3.30
C ILE A 129 2.55 2.18 -1.77
N GLY A 130 2.79 1.04 -1.14
CA GLY A 130 3.01 0.93 0.30
C GLY A 130 1.79 1.24 1.18
N LEU A 131 0.55 1.13 0.67
CA LEU A 131 -0.70 1.34 1.42
C LEU A 131 -1.33 0.00 1.82
N VAL A 132 -0.53 -0.88 2.37
CA VAL A 132 -0.91 -2.18 2.95
C VAL A 132 -0.55 -2.23 4.44
N SER A 133 -0.92 -3.30 5.12
CA SER A 133 -0.51 -3.52 6.51
C SER A 133 1.02 -3.54 6.62
N GLY A 134 1.59 -2.65 7.44
CA GLY A 134 3.05 -2.51 7.58
C GLY A 134 3.75 -1.90 6.36
N GLY A 135 3.02 -1.37 5.38
CA GLY A 135 3.59 -0.74 4.19
C GLY A 135 4.24 0.62 4.49
N THR A 136 5.20 1.01 3.66
CA THR A 136 6.05 2.21 3.85
C THR A 136 5.26 3.52 3.91
N ASN A 137 4.14 3.61 3.18
CA ASN A 137 3.30 4.80 3.13
C ASN A 137 2.05 4.71 4.04
N ASN A 138 1.77 3.56 4.67
CA ASN A 138 0.70 3.42 5.66
C ASN A 138 1.18 3.90 7.04
N THR A 139 1.68 5.13 7.10
CA THR A 139 2.26 5.77 8.28
C THR A 139 1.87 7.24 8.35
N ASN A 140 2.19 7.89 9.45
CA ASN A 140 2.11 9.34 9.56
C ASN A 140 3.40 9.94 8.99
N ILE A 141 3.34 10.44 7.77
CA ILE A 141 4.46 11.09 7.08
C ILE A 141 4.52 12.55 7.56
N SER A 142 5.65 12.96 8.12
CA SER A 142 5.88 14.32 8.59
C SER A 142 6.98 14.97 7.77
N VAL A 143 6.62 15.92 6.91
CA VAL A 143 7.55 16.66 6.07
C VAL A 143 7.94 17.97 6.77
N TYR A 144 9.23 18.15 7.06
CA TYR A 144 9.76 19.37 7.65
C TYR A 144 10.02 20.41 6.55
N VAL A 145 9.32 21.55 6.63
CA VAL A 145 9.43 22.65 5.65
C VAL A 145 10.18 23.86 6.23
N GLY A 146 10.21 23.99 7.56
CA GLY A 146 10.83 25.15 8.24
C GLY A 146 9.93 26.37 8.32
N GLY A 147 10.49 27.47 8.82
CA GLY A 147 9.81 28.79 8.85
C GLY A 147 8.72 28.96 9.91
N GLY A 148 8.48 27.97 10.76
CA GLY A 148 7.51 28.08 11.85
C GLY A 148 8.12 28.64 13.15
N SER A 149 7.31 29.40 13.90
CA SER A 149 7.70 29.89 15.24
C SER A 149 7.83 28.75 16.27
N SER A 150 7.34 27.56 15.95
CA SER A 150 7.49 26.31 16.71
C SER A 150 7.74 25.14 15.78
N GLN A 151 8.40 24.08 16.26
CA GLN A 151 8.64 22.87 15.48
C GLN A 151 7.37 22.20 14.95
N ALA A 152 6.24 22.37 15.63
CA ALA A 152 4.95 21.85 15.19
C ALA A 152 4.46 22.55 13.91
N ASN A 153 4.66 23.87 13.80
CA ASN A 153 4.24 24.66 12.64
C ASN A 153 5.22 24.53 11.46
N ALA A 154 6.44 24.08 11.71
CA ALA A 154 7.46 23.86 10.68
C ALA A 154 7.28 22.53 9.91
N LYS A 155 6.31 21.69 10.32
CA LYS A 155 6.05 20.38 9.74
C LYS A 155 4.67 20.31 9.10
N VAL A 156 4.60 19.69 7.93
CA VAL A 156 3.35 19.28 7.29
C VAL A 156 3.13 17.81 7.61
N ALA A 157 2.14 17.50 8.45
CA ALA A 157 1.76 16.15 8.78
C ALA A 157 0.76 15.60 7.75
N ILE A 158 1.01 14.40 7.26
CA ILE A 158 0.21 13.65 6.28
C ILE A 158 -0.09 12.30 6.91
N ASP A 159 -1.29 12.14 7.43
CA ASP A 159 -1.70 10.91 8.10
C ASP A 159 -2.36 9.93 7.11
N LEU A 160 -1.58 8.98 6.64
CA LEU A 160 -2.02 7.83 5.86
C LEU A 160 -1.97 6.53 6.70
N SER A 161 -1.80 6.63 8.01
CA SER A 161 -1.76 5.49 8.91
C SER A 161 -3.14 4.85 9.12
N GLY A 162 -3.12 3.62 9.64
CA GLY A 162 -4.32 2.90 10.06
C GLY A 162 -4.99 2.08 8.95
N SER A 163 -5.85 1.15 9.37
CA SER A 163 -6.57 0.22 8.49
C SER A 163 -7.48 0.92 7.48
N ALA A 164 -8.07 2.05 7.86
CA ALA A 164 -8.98 2.83 6.99
C ALA A 164 -8.29 3.48 5.77
N ASN A 165 -6.96 3.53 5.73
CA ASN A 165 -6.19 4.11 4.63
C ASN A 165 -5.48 3.05 3.78
N ARG A 166 -5.64 1.77 4.12
CA ARG A 166 -5.15 0.66 3.31
C ARG A 166 -6.04 0.45 2.10
N VAL A 167 -5.46 0.01 1.00
CA VAL A 167 -6.15 -0.14 -0.29
C VAL A 167 -5.93 -1.52 -0.92
N ASP A 168 -5.48 -2.49 -0.14
CA ASP A 168 -5.48 -3.90 -0.51
C ASP A 168 -6.90 -4.45 -0.59
N SER A 169 -7.11 -5.54 -1.31
CA SER A 169 -8.44 -6.12 -1.55
C SER A 169 -9.19 -6.45 -0.25
N SER A 170 -8.46 -6.90 0.78
CA SER A 170 -9.03 -7.22 2.10
C SER A 170 -9.53 -5.95 2.80
N SER A 171 -8.70 -4.91 2.87
CA SER A 171 -9.04 -3.65 3.54
C SER A 171 -10.13 -2.86 2.80
N LEU A 172 -10.25 -3.06 1.47
CA LEU A 172 -11.34 -2.52 0.66
C LEU A 172 -12.63 -3.35 0.76
N GLY A 173 -12.60 -4.51 1.45
CA GLY A 173 -13.77 -5.38 1.61
C GLY A 173 -14.17 -6.18 0.36
N VAL A 174 -13.28 -6.26 -0.64
CA VAL A 174 -13.55 -7.03 -1.88
C VAL A 174 -12.77 -8.35 -1.95
N GLY A 175 -11.84 -8.60 -1.02
CA GLY A 175 -10.95 -9.76 -1.05
C GLY A 175 -11.65 -11.13 -0.97
N GLY A 176 -12.84 -11.19 -0.40
CA GLY A 176 -13.64 -12.41 -0.29
C GLY A 176 -14.83 -12.47 -1.25
N THR A 177 -14.95 -11.54 -2.22
CA THR A 177 -16.07 -11.53 -3.15
C THR A 177 -15.84 -12.45 -4.35
N GLN A 178 -16.90 -13.01 -4.89
CA GLN A 178 -16.90 -13.84 -6.10
C GLN A 178 -18.16 -13.58 -6.92
N ILE A 179 -18.10 -13.89 -8.21
CA ILE A 179 -19.19 -13.64 -9.17
C ILE A 179 -19.69 -14.90 -9.85
N VAL A 180 -19.35 -16.06 -9.29
CA VAL A 180 -19.76 -17.38 -9.73
C VAL A 180 -20.76 -17.99 -8.74
N ASN A 181 -21.30 -19.14 -9.04
CA ASN A 181 -22.21 -19.87 -8.16
C ASN A 181 -21.70 -19.92 -6.73
N GLY A 182 -22.63 -19.76 -5.79
CA GLY A 182 -22.33 -19.84 -4.36
C GLY A 182 -21.68 -21.16 -4.00
N GLY A 183 -20.62 -21.09 -3.24
CA GLY A 183 -19.97 -22.25 -2.69
C GLY A 183 -20.82 -22.97 -1.65
N VAL A 184 -20.31 -24.08 -1.14
CA VAL A 184 -20.88 -24.77 0.00
C VAL A 184 -20.60 -23.98 1.28
N ALA A 185 -21.61 -23.77 2.11
CA ALA A 185 -21.48 -23.16 3.42
C ALA A 185 -20.67 -24.08 4.35
N VAL A 186 -19.62 -23.54 4.92
CA VAL A 186 -18.74 -24.25 5.85
C VAL A 186 -19.05 -23.79 7.28
N GLY A 187 -19.99 -24.48 7.90
CA GLY A 187 -20.51 -24.11 9.21
C GLY A 187 -21.63 -23.07 9.16
N THR A 188 -21.97 -22.50 10.30
CA THR A 188 -23.10 -21.57 10.49
C THR A 188 -22.67 -20.25 11.13
N VAL A 189 -21.38 -20.01 11.27
CA VAL A 189 -20.85 -18.78 11.89
C VAL A 189 -21.00 -17.61 10.92
N ASN A 190 -21.67 -16.56 11.35
CA ASN A 190 -21.79 -15.33 10.58
C ASN A 190 -20.54 -14.48 10.78
N LEU A 191 -19.75 -14.31 9.72
CA LEU A 191 -18.48 -13.58 9.74
C LEU A 191 -18.65 -12.06 9.96
N ASP A 192 -19.85 -11.51 9.72
CA ASP A 192 -20.10 -10.08 9.91
C ASP A 192 -20.37 -9.71 11.38
N THR A 193 -20.89 -10.67 12.16
CA THR A 193 -21.36 -10.40 13.52
C THR A 193 -20.57 -11.10 14.62
N ALA A 194 -19.82 -12.17 14.29
CA ALA A 194 -19.15 -13.03 15.26
C ALA A 194 -17.70 -12.66 15.57
N GLY A 195 -17.09 -11.70 14.84
CA GLY A 195 -15.69 -11.32 15.04
C GLY A 195 -15.44 -10.48 16.32
N PRO A 196 -14.19 -10.32 16.75
CA PRO A 196 -12.96 -10.82 16.15
C PRO A 196 -12.75 -12.34 16.35
N PHE A 197 -12.17 -12.98 15.32
CA PHE A 197 -11.95 -14.42 15.31
C PHE A 197 -10.59 -14.77 15.89
N LEU A 198 -10.46 -15.97 16.47
CA LEU A 198 -9.20 -16.52 16.97
C LEU A 198 -8.41 -15.50 17.82
N ALA A 199 -9.11 -14.78 18.71
CA ALA A 199 -8.55 -13.74 19.57
C ALA A 199 -7.64 -14.36 20.67
N ASN A 200 -6.54 -14.96 20.24
CA ASN A 200 -5.49 -15.55 21.07
C ASN A 200 -4.24 -15.70 20.20
N ALA A 201 -3.06 -15.39 20.74
CA ALA A 201 -1.78 -15.53 20.02
C ALA A 201 -1.49 -16.97 19.55
N SER A 202 -2.10 -17.97 20.18
CA SER A 202 -2.04 -19.37 19.79
C SER A 202 -3.32 -19.88 19.15
N GLY A 203 -4.31 -19.01 18.93
CA GLY A 203 -5.59 -19.37 18.33
C GLY A 203 -5.42 -19.84 16.89
N LYS A 204 -5.95 -21.02 16.57
CA LYS A 204 -5.89 -21.61 15.22
C LYS A 204 -7.18 -22.36 14.93
N GLN A 205 -7.58 -22.33 13.68
CA GLN A 205 -8.63 -23.23 13.18
C GLN A 205 -8.24 -23.69 11.77
N ALA A 206 -8.43 -24.97 11.47
CA ALA A 206 -8.05 -25.56 10.20
C ALA A 206 -9.27 -26.05 9.42
N ILE A 207 -9.12 -26.10 8.11
CA ILE A 207 -10.01 -26.79 7.18
C ILE A 207 -9.20 -27.91 6.52
N ASP A 208 -9.63 -29.14 6.72
CA ASP A 208 -9.07 -30.30 6.03
C ASP A 208 -9.87 -30.51 4.74
N LEU A 209 -9.16 -30.47 3.61
CA LEU A 209 -9.69 -30.64 2.26
C LEU A 209 -9.25 -31.96 1.70
N GLN A 210 -10.18 -32.76 1.25
CA GLN A 210 -9.87 -33.95 0.41
C GLN A 210 -10.01 -33.57 -1.06
N LEU A 211 -8.96 -33.86 -1.83
CA LEU A 211 -8.84 -33.53 -3.25
C LEU A 211 -8.28 -34.72 -3.99
N TYR A 212 -8.71 -34.95 -5.23
CA TYR A 212 -8.05 -35.93 -6.09
C TYR A 212 -6.80 -35.30 -6.71
N ASP A 213 -5.64 -35.91 -6.50
CA ASP A 213 -4.39 -35.49 -7.13
C ASP A 213 -4.15 -36.41 -8.38
N SER A 214 -4.36 -35.82 -9.57
CA SER A 214 -4.19 -36.54 -10.83
C SER A 214 -2.75 -36.97 -11.12
N GLY A 215 -1.76 -36.29 -10.52
CA GLY A 215 -0.34 -36.65 -10.65
C GLY A 215 0.03 -37.88 -9.81
N LEU A 216 -0.60 -38.01 -8.64
CA LEU A 216 -0.40 -39.17 -7.75
C LEU A 216 -1.42 -40.28 -7.97
N GLY A 217 -2.52 -40.02 -8.68
CA GLY A 217 -3.63 -40.97 -8.87
C GLY A 217 -4.38 -41.31 -7.58
N THR A 218 -4.28 -40.48 -6.54
CA THR A 218 -4.86 -40.74 -5.21
C THR A 218 -5.56 -39.53 -4.65
N ILE A 219 -6.43 -39.73 -3.66
CA ILE A 219 -7.01 -38.67 -2.86
C ILE A 219 -5.99 -38.24 -1.82
N VAL A 220 -5.74 -36.94 -1.77
CA VAL A 220 -4.86 -36.31 -0.78
C VAL A 220 -5.65 -35.39 0.14
N THR A 221 -5.34 -35.41 1.43
CA THR A 221 -5.87 -34.45 2.41
C THR A 221 -4.91 -33.30 2.56
N LYS A 222 -5.41 -32.10 2.38
CA LYS A 222 -4.67 -30.84 2.58
C LYS A 222 -5.29 -30.06 3.73
N THR A 223 -4.48 -29.75 4.74
CA THR A 223 -4.92 -28.96 5.89
C THR A 223 -4.56 -27.50 5.67
N VAL A 224 -5.55 -26.65 5.58
CA VAL A 224 -5.42 -25.19 5.49
C VAL A 224 -5.66 -24.60 6.87
N THR A 225 -4.66 -23.93 7.43
CA THR A 225 -4.73 -23.41 8.82
C THR A 225 -4.79 -21.90 8.84
N VAL A 226 -5.83 -21.35 9.47
CA VAL A 226 -5.95 -19.93 9.79
C VAL A 226 -5.38 -19.69 11.18
N ASN A 227 -4.46 -18.73 11.27
CA ASN A 227 -3.80 -18.35 12.50
C ASN A 227 -4.37 -17.04 13.02
N GLY A 228 -4.72 -17.03 14.31
CA GLY A 228 -5.15 -15.84 15.02
C GLY A 228 -4.00 -15.00 15.55
N ASN A 229 -4.35 -13.94 16.25
CA ASN A 229 -3.42 -13.10 17.00
C ASN A 229 -4.04 -12.67 18.33
N ALA A 230 -3.28 -12.01 19.20
CA ALA A 230 -3.74 -11.61 20.53
C ALA A 230 -4.99 -10.71 20.53
N ALA A 231 -5.16 -9.88 19.49
CA ALA A 231 -6.31 -8.99 19.33
C ALA A 231 -7.49 -9.66 18.60
N GLY A 232 -7.26 -10.84 17.98
CA GLY A 232 -8.17 -11.48 17.05
C GLY A 232 -8.04 -10.93 15.62
N ILE A 233 -8.50 -11.71 14.66
CA ILE A 233 -8.46 -11.36 13.25
C ILE A 233 -9.86 -11.03 12.73
N SER A 234 -9.94 -10.19 11.70
CA SER A 234 -11.19 -9.83 11.02
C SER A 234 -11.67 -10.94 10.07
N ALA A 235 -12.91 -10.85 9.62
CA ALA A 235 -13.45 -11.74 8.59
C ALA A 235 -12.62 -11.70 7.30
N GLU A 236 -12.19 -10.52 6.90
CA GLU A 236 -11.37 -10.30 5.70
C GLU A 236 -9.98 -10.96 5.85
N GLU A 237 -9.40 -10.90 7.04
CA GLU A 237 -8.12 -11.58 7.32
C GLU A 237 -8.28 -13.10 7.29
N VAL A 238 -9.39 -13.64 7.81
CA VAL A 238 -9.72 -15.07 7.69
C VAL A 238 -9.80 -15.48 6.23
N LEU A 239 -10.57 -14.76 5.42
CA LEU A 239 -10.72 -15.03 3.98
C LEU A 239 -9.41 -14.89 3.22
N SER A 240 -8.59 -13.89 3.58
CA SER A 240 -7.27 -13.68 2.98
C SER A 240 -6.33 -14.86 3.25
N GLN A 241 -6.23 -15.30 4.52
CA GLN A 241 -5.39 -16.44 4.89
C GLN A 241 -5.85 -17.73 4.19
N LEU A 242 -7.17 -17.98 4.17
CA LEU A 242 -7.73 -19.12 3.46
C LEU A 242 -7.41 -19.09 1.96
N ASN A 243 -7.66 -17.96 1.30
CA ASN A 243 -7.47 -17.84 -0.15
C ASN A 243 -6.00 -17.90 -0.57
N ASN A 244 -5.07 -17.49 0.27
CA ASN A 244 -3.64 -17.61 -0.01
C ASN A 244 -3.20 -19.07 -0.24
N GLU A 245 -3.84 -20.02 0.45
CA GLU A 245 -3.54 -21.44 0.31
C GLU A 245 -4.51 -22.14 -0.64
N LEU A 246 -5.81 -21.86 -0.56
CA LEU A 246 -6.87 -22.51 -1.33
C LEU A 246 -6.78 -22.26 -2.84
N ASN A 247 -6.33 -21.04 -3.24
CA ASN A 247 -6.22 -20.69 -4.67
C ASN A 247 -5.29 -21.62 -5.45
N SER A 248 -4.28 -22.17 -4.80
CA SER A 248 -3.37 -23.14 -5.42
C SER A 248 -4.08 -24.45 -5.82
N TYR A 249 -5.23 -24.74 -5.19
CA TYR A 249 -6.05 -25.92 -5.45
C TYR A 249 -7.27 -25.63 -6.33
N GLY A 250 -7.43 -24.39 -6.81
CA GLY A 250 -8.59 -23.95 -7.59
C GLY A 250 -9.88 -23.81 -6.76
N ILE A 251 -9.73 -23.61 -5.45
CA ILE A 251 -10.82 -23.39 -4.50
C ILE A 251 -10.72 -21.96 -3.97
N THR A 252 -11.85 -21.30 -3.83
CA THR A 252 -11.95 -19.95 -3.30
C THR A 252 -12.84 -19.92 -2.07
N ALA A 253 -12.36 -19.29 -0.99
CA ALA A 253 -13.16 -18.95 0.17
C ALA A 253 -13.80 -17.58 -0.02
N SER A 254 -15.09 -17.49 0.23
CA SER A 254 -15.86 -16.24 0.13
C SER A 254 -16.87 -16.13 1.26
N LYS A 255 -17.48 -14.97 1.40
CA LYS A 255 -18.57 -14.75 2.34
C LYS A 255 -19.90 -14.75 1.60
N GLY A 256 -20.86 -15.55 2.07
CA GLY A 256 -22.22 -15.57 1.56
C GLY A 256 -23.03 -14.32 1.92
N THR A 257 -24.20 -14.17 1.32
CA THR A 257 -25.14 -13.07 1.62
C THR A 257 -25.68 -13.11 3.05
N ASP A 258 -25.64 -14.28 3.67
CA ASP A 258 -25.98 -14.53 5.09
C ASP A 258 -24.78 -14.35 6.04
N GLY A 259 -23.64 -13.93 5.50
CA GLY A 259 -22.41 -13.74 6.24
C GLY A 259 -21.60 -15.03 6.50
N VAL A 260 -22.08 -16.20 6.07
CA VAL A 260 -21.42 -17.49 6.34
C VAL A 260 -20.25 -17.72 5.39
N LEU A 261 -19.21 -18.42 5.86
CA LEU A 261 -18.07 -18.85 5.02
C LEU A 261 -18.56 -19.82 3.95
N LEU A 262 -18.25 -19.51 2.70
CA LEU A 262 -18.51 -20.36 1.54
C LEU A 262 -17.18 -20.83 0.92
N LEU A 263 -17.10 -22.11 0.56
CA LEU A 263 -16.06 -22.65 -0.29
C LEU A 263 -16.63 -22.99 -1.65
N SER A 264 -16.00 -22.54 -2.72
CA SER A 264 -16.39 -22.81 -4.10
C SER A 264 -15.18 -23.12 -4.98
N GLY A 265 -15.37 -23.86 -6.05
CA GLY A 265 -14.32 -24.20 -7.00
C GLY A 265 -14.86 -25.04 -8.14
N SER A 266 -14.08 -25.18 -9.22
CA SER A 266 -14.40 -26.06 -10.34
C SER A 266 -14.03 -27.51 -10.08
N ARG A 267 -13.12 -27.75 -9.12
CA ARG A 267 -12.66 -29.09 -8.75
C ARG A 267 -13.58 -29.75 -7.74
N ALA A 268 -13.57 -31.05 -7.72
CA ALA A 268 -14.19 -31.83 -6.66
C ALA A 268 -13.43 -31.63 -5.35
N PHE A 269 -14.13 -31.39 -4.28
CA PHE A 269 -13.58 -31.40 -2.94
C PHE A 269 -14.61 -31.83 -1.90
N SER A 270 -14.13 -32.38 -0.80
CA SER A 270 -14.83 -32.36 0.47
C SER A 270 -14.00 -31.60 1.51
N ALA A 271 -14.66 -30.96 2.44
CA ALA A 271 -14.04 -30.10 3.44
C ALA A 271 -14.61 -30.38 4.83
N VAL A 272 -13.74 -30.47 5.80
CA VAL A 272 -14.07 -30.60 7.24
C VAL A 272 -13.39 -29.50 8.02
N THR A 273 -14.11 -28.80 8.87
CA THR A 273 -13.51 -27.81 9.77
C THR A 273 -13.15 -28.42 11.10
N SER A 274 -11.96 -28.12 11.58
CA SER A 274 -11.53 -28.51 12.92
C SER A 274 -12.18 -27.62 14.01
N ALA A 275 -12.15 -28.07 15.23
CA ALA A 275 -12.39 -27.21 16.39
C ALA A 275 -11.26 -26.17 16.51
N VAL A 276 -11.56 -25.02 17.14
CA VAL A 276 -10.54 -24.02 17.47
C VAL A 276 -9.54 -24.61 18.46
N SER A 277 -8.26 -24.51 18.13
CA SER A 277 -7.14 -24.84 18.99
C SER A 277 -6.53 -23.55 19.54
N GLY A 278 -6.13 -23.52 20.79
CA GLY A 278 -5.49 -22.37 21.43
C GLY A 278 -6.46 -21.26 21.92
N GLY A 279 -7.77 -21.37 21.64
CA GLY A 279 -8.80 -20.45 22.11
C GLY A 279 -9.17 -19.35 21.12
N GLY A 280 -10.23 -18.59 21.45
CA GLY A 280 -10.82 -17.55 20.61
C GLY A 280 -12.11 -17.98 19.90
N THR A 281 -12.79 -17.05 19.24
CA THR A 281 -14.04 -17.31 18.49
C THR A 281 -13.72 -18.04 17.19
N ALA A 282 -14.44 -19.12 16.89
CA ALA A 282 -14.33 -19.85 15.62
C ALA A 282 -14.84 -19.00 14.45
N PHE A 283 -14.21 -19.08 13.30
CA PHE A 283 -14.75 -18.51 12.05
C PHE A 283 -15.67 -19.49 11.31
N ALA A 284 -15.61 -20.76 11.66
CA ALA A 284 -16.54 -21.78 11.19
C ALA A 284 -16.86 -22.77 12.32
N THR A 285 -18.07 -23.29 12.34
CA THR A 285 -18.44 -24.33 13.31
C THR A 285 -17.64 -25.60 12.96
N ALA A 286 -17.06 -26.25 13.97
CA ALA A 286 -16.54 -27.60 13.77
C ALA A 286 -17.71 -28.48 13.30
N ALA A 287 -17.71 -28.87 12.06
CA ALA A 287 -18.92 -29.35 11.40
C ALA A 287 -18.71 -30.66 10.67
N ALA A 288 -19.85 -31.26 10.34
CA ALA A 288 -19.90 -32.35 9.38
C ALA A 288 -19.19 -31.96 8.06
N GLU A 289 -18.63 -32.94 7.42
CA GLU A 289 -18.01 -32.82 6.12
C GLU A 289 -18.97 -32.21 5.10
N VAL A 290 -18.50 -31.26 4.30
CA VAL A 290 -19.24 -30.62 3.22
C VAL A 290 -18.55 -30.89 1.89
N THR A 291 -19.31 -31.03 0.82
CA THR A 291 -18.81 -31.26 -0.53
C THR A 291 -19.10 -30.08 -1.43
N ASN A 292 -18.39 -29.96 -2.55
CA ASN A 292 -18.56 -28.86 -3.48
C ASN A 292 -20.00 -28.81 -4.07
N SER A 293 -20.83 -27.96 -3.50
CA SER A 293 -22.22 -27.79 -3.98
C SER A 293 -22.30 -26.98 -5.29
N SER A 294 -21.20 -26.41 -5.77
CA SER A 294 -21.15 -25.74 -7.08
C SER A 294 -21.20 -26.76 -8.24
N ASN A 295 -20.80 -27.99 -7.98
CA ASN A 295 -20.74 -29.06 -8.95
C ASN A 295 -22.00 -29.94 -8.95
N TYR A 296 -22.28 -30.59 -10.09
CA TYR A 296 -23.15 -31.77 -10.12
C TYR A 296 -22.51 -32.84 -9.27
N ARG A 297 -23.31 -33.55 -8.46
CA ARG A 297 -22.76 -34.53 -7.53
C ARG A 297 -23.69 -35.68 -7.28
N TYR A 298 -23.11 -36.83 -7.14
CA TYR A 298 -23.71 -38.02 -6.54
C TYR A 298 -22.98 -38.35 -5.26
N GLU A 299 -23.70 -38.58 -4.19
CA GLU A 299 -23.14 -38.78 -2.85
C GLU A 299 -23.75 -39.98 -2.17
N THR A 300 -22.89 -40.82 -1.56
CA THR A 300 -23.31 -41.82 -0.61
C THR A 300 -22.51 -41.67 0.69
N ALA A 301 -23.21 -41.51 1.80
CA ALA A 301 -22.59 -41.22 3.10
C ALA A 301 -21.85 -42.41 3.72
N ALA A 302 -22.30 -43.61 3.41
CA ALA A 302 -21.66 -44.85 3.82
C ALA A 302 -21.71 -45.82 2.66
N TYR A 303 -20.54 -46.16 2.11
CA TYR A 303 -20.40 -47.17 1.12
C TYR A 303 -20.01 -48.50 1.82
N THR A 304 -20.88 -49.46 1.76
CA THR A 304 -20.58 -50.80 2.25
C THR A 304 -20.15 -51.65 1.05
N ALA A 305 -19.04 -52.41 1.21
CA ALA A 305 -18.55 -53.25 0.14
C ALA A 305 -19.64 -54.21 -0.36
N ALA A 306 -19.82 -54.21 -1.66
CA ALA A 306 -20.73 -55.16 -2.31
C ALA A 306 -20.23 -56.59 -2.12
N GLY A 307 -21.15 -57.54 -1.90
CA GLY A 307 -20.80 -58.99 -1.81
C GLY A 307 -20.25 -59.54 -3.11
N ASP A 308 -20.76 -59.04 -4.23
CA ASP A 308 -20.40 -59.45 -5.60
C ASP A 308 -19.79 -58.28 -6.38
N SER A 309 -19.26 -58.54 -7.58
CA SER A 309 -18.86 -57.47 -8.51
C SER A 309 -20.06 -56.68 -8.98
N GLN A 310 -19.90 -55.35 -9.03
CA GLN A 310 -20.93 -54.41 -9.49
C GLN A 310 -20.42 -53.62 -10.70
N GLN A 311 -21.32 -53.38 -11.66
CA GLN A 311 -21.01 -52.59 -12.83
C GLN A 311 -21.81 -51.30 -12.82
N ILE A 312 -21.13 -50.15 -12.94
CA ILE A 312 -21.74 -48.84 -13.06
C ILE A 312 -21.25 -48.14 -14.33
N THR A 313 -22.16 -47.39 -14.98
CA THR A 313 -21.84 -46.52 -16.10
C THR A 313 -21.99 -45.09 -15.67
N ILE A 314 -20.95 -44.28 -15.92
CA ILE A 314 -20.94 -42.85 -15.71
C ILE A 314 -20.84 -42.16 -17.07
N GLN A 315 -21.77 -41.27 -17.38
CA GLN A 315 -21.88 -40.62 -18.67
C GLN A 315 -22.04 -39.11 -18.54
N ASN A 316 -21.37 -38.37 -19.40
CA ASN A 316 -21.57 -36.94 -19.60
C ASN A 316 -21.52 -36.58 -21.09
N ALA A 317 -21.47 -35.27 -21.44
CA ALA A 317 -21.41 -34.81 -22.83
C ALA A 317 -20.10 -35.25 -23.57
N LEU A 318 -19.04 -35.57 -22.86
CA LEU A 318 -17.77 -36.02 -23.41
C LEU A 318 -17.74 -37.53 -23.74
N GLY A 319 -18.63 -38.31 -23.15
CA GLY A 319 -18.70 -39.75 -23.37
C GLY A 319 -19.30 -40.53 -22.20
N ALA A 320 -19.20 -41.86 -22.29
CA ALA A 320 -19.62 -42.76 -21.22
C ALA A 320 -18.48 -43.76 -20.89
N VAL A 321 -18.33 -44.02 -19.61
CA VAL A 321 -17.36 -44.98 -19.09
C VAL A 321 -18.08 -45.96 -18.18
N THR A 322 -17.84 -47.28 -18.41
CA THR A 322 -18.37 -48.33 -17.56
C THR A 322 -17.24 -48.85 -16.66
N VAL A 323 -17.50 -48.86 -15.37
CA VAL A 323 -16.56 -49.28 -14.35
C VAL A 323 -17.04 -50.57 -13.68
N ASN A 324 -16.18 -51.58 -13.62
CA ASN A 324 -16.42 -52.80 -12.88
C ASN A 324 -15.79 -52.66 -11.48
N ILE A 325 -16.60 -52.74 -10.46
CA ILE A 325 -16.20 -52.69 -9.05
C ILE A 325 -16.14 -54.15 -8.56
N ALA A 326 -14.99 -54.53 -8.06
CA ALA A 326 -14.81 -55.89 -7.55
C ALA A 326 -15.61 -56.10 -6.25
N GLY A 327 -16.20 -57.27 -6.07
CA GLY A 327 -16.83 -57.63 -4.81
C GLY A 327 -15.85 -57.56 -3.65
N GLY A 328 -16.31 -57.06 -2.52
CA GLY A 328 -15.47 -56.84 -1.34
C GLY A 328 -14.56 -55.58 -1.38
N ALA A 329 -14.59 -54.77 -2.47
CA ALA A 329 -13.79 -53.55 -2.54
C ALA A 329 -14.30 -52.54 -1.53
N ASP A 330 -13.39 -51.95 -0.73
CA ASP A 330 -13.70 -50.86 0.20
C ASP A 330 -13.91 -49.52 -0.53
N ALA A 331 -14.43 -48.52 0.18
CA ALA A 331 -14.69 -47.20 -0.37
C ALA A 331 -13.44 -46.53 -0.97
N ALA A 332 -12.26 -46.78 -0.41
CA ALA A 332 -11.00 -46.19 -0.90
C ALA A 332 -10.59 -46.80 -2.23
N ALA A 333 -10.67 -48.14 -2.36
CA ALA A 333 -10.40 -48.85 -3.61
C ALA A 333 -11.38 -48.45 -4.71
N VAL A 334 -12.67 -48.30 -4.37
CA VAL A 334 -13.73 -47.86 -5.30
C VAL A 334 -13.48 -46.44 -5.79
N ARG A 335 -13.16 -45.52 -4.89
CA ARG A 335 -12.82 -44.12 -5.27
C ARG A 335 -11.64 -44.08 -6.24
N THR A 336 -10.60 -44.85 -5.95
CA THR A 336 -9.42 -44.97 -6.83
C THR A 336 -9.77 -45.54 -8.20
N ALA A 337 -10.53 -46.64 -8.24
CA ALA A 337 -10.97 -47.26 -9.48
C ALA A 337 -11.83 -46.33 -10.34
N LEU A 338 -12.75 -45.60 -9.69
CA LEU A 338 -13.60 -44.59 -10.35
C LEU A 338 -12.76 -43.44 -10.89
N ASN A 339 -11.90 -42.80 -10.09
CA ASN A 339 -11.05 -41.69 -10.55
C ASN A 339 -10.19 -42.07 -11.77
N ASN A 340 -9.58 -43.26 -11.74
CA ASN A 340 -8.79 -43.78 -12.87
C ASN A 340 -9.61 -43.92 -14.15
N ALA A 341 -10.88 -44.30 -14.01
CA ALA A 341 -11.76 -44.53 -15.15
C ALA A 341 -12.38 -43.24 -15.69
N VAL A 342 -12.83 -42.35 -14.82
CA VAL A 342 -13.66 -41.17 -15.22
C VAL A 342 -12.86 -39.87 -15.36
N SER A 343 -11.56 -39.86 -15.09
CA SER A 343 -10.71 -38.65 -15.21
C SER A 343 -10.77 -38.02 -16.61
N SER A 344 -10.87 -38.83 -17.67
CA SER A 344 -11.00 -38.34 -19.05
C SER A 344 -12.33 -37.63 -19.34
N LEU A 345 -13.33 -37.81 -18.50
CA LEU A 345 -14.64 -37.16 -18.58
C LEU A 345 -14.69 -35.85 -17.78
N GLY A 346 -13.58 -35.41 -17.12
CA GLY A 346 -13.57 -34.25 -16.23
C GLY A 346 -14.43 -34.46 -14.98
N ILE A 347 -14.56 -35.72 -14.54
CA ILE A 347 -15.28 -36.10 -13.32
C ILE A 347 -14.24 -36.51 -12.30
N GLU A 348 -14.38 -36.07 -11.08
CA GLU A 348 -13.49 -36.38 -9.96
C GLU A 348 -14.29 -37.05 -8.82
N VAL A 349 -13.65 -37.93 -8.09
CA VAL A 349 -14.28 -38.64 -6.98
C VAL A 349 -13.46 -38.38 -5.71
N VAL A 350 -14.13 -37.94 -4.67
CA VAL A 350 -13.54 -37.65 -3.35
C VAL A 350 -14.23 -38.42 -2.24
N GLY A 351 -13.67 -38.40 -1.05
CA GLY A 351 -14.31 -38.93 0.14
C GLY A 351 -15.54 -38.11 0.54
N TYR A 352 -16.44 -38.74 1.30
CA TYR A 352 -17.61 -38.10 1.89
C TYR A 352 -17.98 -38.82 3.18
N SER A 353 -18.42 -38.06 4.20
CA SER A 353 -18.80 -38.63 5.50
C SER A 353 -17.70 -39.52 6.14
N GLY A 354 -16.48 -38.98 6.23
CA GLY A 354 -15.32 -39.67 6.75
C GLY A 354 -14.64 -40.55 5.69
N THR A 355 -14.26 -41.76 6.07
CA THR A 355 -13.50 -42.69 5.19
C THR A 355 -14.37 -43.53 4.29
N ASP A 356 -15.65 -43.70 4.61
CA ASP A 356 -16.51 -44.71 3.99
C ASP A 356 -17.49 -44.14 2.95
N GLY A 357 -17.59 -42.84 2.81
CA GLY A 357 -18.46 -42.20 1.81
C GLY A 357 -17.74 -41.95 0.49
N ILE A 358 -18.56 -41.84 -0.57
CA ILE A 358 -18.10 -41.54 -1.93
C ILE A 358 -18.89 -40.33 -2.45
N SER A 359 -18.20 -39.33 -2.95
CA SER A 359 -18.77 -38.21 -3.68
C SER A 359 -18.19 -38.12 -5.08
N ILE A 360 -19.01 -38.34 -6.10
CA ILE A 360 -18.67 -38.16 -7.50
C ILE A 360 -19.10 -36.76 -7.92
N GLN A 361 -18.18 -35.97 -8.43
CA GLN A 361 -18.44 -34.55 -8.70
C GLN A 361 -17.93 -34.14 -10.08
N SER A 362 -18.64 -33.22 -10.74
CA SER A 362 -18.24 -32.62 -12.02
C SER A 362 -18.83 -31.24 -12.17
N SER A 363 -18.09 -30.32 -12.80
CA SER A 363 -18.59 -29.01 -13.20
C SER A 363 -19.65 -29.09 -14.31
N SER A 364 -19.73 -30.20 -15.05
CA SER A 364 -20.72 -30.47 -16.09
C SER A 364 -21.72 -31.54 -15.66
N ALA A 365 -22.91 -31.49 -16.23
CA ALA A 365 -23.94 -32.50 -15.96
C ALA A 365 -23.46 -33.91 -16.33
N PHE A 366 -23.74 -34.85 -15.45
CA PHE A 366 -23.44 -36.25 -15.67
C PHE A 366 -24.56 -37.15 -15.11
N SER A 367 -24.59 -38.38 -15.50
CA SER A 367 -25.47 -39.41 -14.96
C SER A 367 -24.68 -40.61 -14.48
N VAL A 368 -25.18 -41.28 -13.45
CA VAL A 368 -24.63 -42.55 -12.92
C VAL A 368 -25.72 -43.58 -13.02
N THR A 369 -25.40 -44.72 -13.62
CA THR A 369 -26.34 -45.82 -13.81
C THR A 369 -25.73 -47.11 -13.30
N VAL A 370 -26.45 -47.84 -12.48
CA VAL A 370 -26.09 -49.17 -12.03
C VAL A 370 -26.56 -50.15 -13.10
N ASN A 371 -25.62 -50.84 -13.76
CA ASN A 371 -25.92 -51.79 -14.80
C ASN A 371 -26.10 -53.22 -14.24
N GLU A 372 -25.28 -53.57 -13.25
CA GLU A 372 -25.41 -54.81 -12.51
C GLU A 372 -25.55 -54.50 -11.03
N ALA A 373 -26.64 -54.95 -10.43
CA ALA A 373 -26.91 -54.80 -9.01
C ALA A 373 -26.06 -55.84 -8.25
N ALA A 374 -25.56 -55.45 -7.08
CA ALA A 374 -24.79 -56.36 -6.21
C ALA A 374 -25.68 -56.96 -5.11
N THR A 375 -25.29 -58.10 -4.59
CA THR A 375 -25.79 -58.60 -3.32
C THR A 375 -25.10 -57.88 -2.19
N GLY A 376 -25.80 -56.98 -1.51
CA GLY A 376 -25.24 -56.06 -0.51
C GLY A 376 -25.38 -54.60 -0.94
N ASP A 377 -24.75 -53.66 -0.20
CA ASP A 377 -25.06 -52.25 -0.38
C ASP A 377 -24.42 -51.63 -1.65
N GLY A 378 -23.16 -51.66 -1.85
CA GLY A 378 -22.48 -51.07 -3.01
C GLY A 378 -23.09 -49.69 -3.40
N PHE A 379 -23.29 -49.46 -4.70
CA PHE A 379 -24.06 -48.31 -5.24
C PHE A 379 -25.57 -48.56 -5.31
N GLY A 380 -26.03 -49.69 -4.83
CA GLY A 380 -27.45 -50.03 -4.76
C GLY A 380 -27.71 -51.51 -5.15
N THR A 381 -28.78 -52.06 -4.63
CA THR A 381 -29.21 -53.45 -4.83
C THR A 381 -30.13 -53.62 -6.06
N THR A 382 -30.38 -52.51 -6.80
CA THR A 382 -31.22 -52.49 -8.01
C THR A 382 -30.50 -51.79 -9.16
N THR A 383 -30.73 -52.30 -10.37
CA THR A 383 -30.28 -51.65 -11.61
C THR A 383 -31.07 -50.38 -11.88
N GLY A 384 -30.41 -49.34 -12.39
CA GLY A 384 -31.07 -48.11 -12.76
C GLY A 384 -30.21 -46.85 -12.55
N ALA A 385 -30.80 -45.71 -12.90
CA ALA A 385 -30.14 -44.40 -12.75
C ALA A 385 -30.14 -43.94 -11.28
N LEU A 386 -29.00 -43.51 -10.83
CA LEU A 386 -28.81 -42.90 -9.50
C LEU A 386 -29.14 -41.39 -9.56
N ALA A 387 -29.67 -40.87 -8.49
CA ALA A 387 -30.01 -39.46 -8.43
C ALA A 387 -28.75 -38.60 -8.29
N VAL A 388 -28.41 -37.85 -9.32
CA VAL A 388 -27.31 -36.85 -9.31
C VAL A 388 -27.91 -35.51 -8.93
N ALA A 389 -27.43 -34.91 -7.85
CA ALA A 389 -27.84 -33.56 -7.46
C ALA A 389 -27.24 -32.54 -8.44
N THR A 390 -28.06 -31.61 -8.87
CA THR A 390 -27.59 -30.49 -9.70
C THR A 390 -26.77 -29.51 -8.86
N GLY A 391 -25.72 -28.98 -9.46
CA GLY A 391 -24.96 -27.89 -8.83
C GLY A 391 -25.84 -26.67 -8.60
N ASN A 392 -25.41 -25.79 -7.70
CA ASN A 392 -26.13 -24.56 -7.39
C ASN A 392 -26.40 -23.71 -8.64
N THR A 393 -27.65 -23.31 -8.81
CA THR A 393 -28.17 -22.70 -10.04
C THR A 393 -27.78 -21.23 -10.20
N SER A 394 -28.06 -20.68 -11.40
CA SER A 394 -27.84 -19.26 -11.78
C SER A 394 -28.33 -18.22 -10.77
N ALA A 395 -29.33 -18.51 -9.96
CA ALA A 395 -29.87 -17.62 -8.94
C ALA A 395 -28.83 -17.26 -7.85
N THR A 396 -28.00 -18.23 -7.45
CA THR A 396 -26.95 -18.00 -6.44
C THR A 396 -25.76 -17.23 -7.01
N ALA A 397 -25.39 -17.49 -8.29
CA ALA A 397 -24.37 -16.70 -8.99
C ALA A 397 -24.80 -15.23 -9.12
N THR A 398 -26.08 -14.97 -9.44
CA THR A 398 -26.65 -13.63 -9.50
C THR A 398 -26.58 -12.95 -8.11
N GLY A 399 -26.94 -13.66 -7.04
CA GLY A 399 -26.86 -13.14 -5.66
C GLY A 399 -25.43 -12.75 -5.28
N ASN A 400 -24.44 -13.61 -5.54
CA ASN A 400 -23.05 -13.33 -5.27
C ASN A 400 -22.51 -12.16 -6.10
N ALA A 401 -22.87 -12.09 -7.37
CA ALA A 401 -22.48 -10.97 -8.23
C ALA A 401 -23.08 -9.63 -7.76
N LEU A 402 -24.32 -9.62 -7.27
CA LEU A 402 -24.93 -8.43 -6.67
C LEU A 402 -24.24 -8.03 -5.35
N ALA A 403 -23.90 -9.01 -4.51
CA ALA A 403 -23.11 -8.75 -3.30
C ALA A 403 -21.74 -8.19 -3.63
N ALA A 404 -21.06 -8.74 -4.66
CA ALA A 404 -19.79 -8.23 -5.15
C ALA A 404 -19.90 -6.79 -5.66
N ILE A 405 -20.95 -6.42 -6.40
CA ILE A 405 -21.21 -5.05 -6.84
C ILE A 405 -21.33 -4.11 -5.65
N SER A 406 -22.09 -4.49 -4.62
CA SER A 406 -22.25 -3.70 -3.40
C SER A 406 -20.89 -3.49 -2.67
N ALA A 407 -20.09 -4.55 -2.56
CA ALA A 407 -18.76 -4.48 -1.97
C ALA A 407 -17.81 -3.57 -2.78
N ILE A 408 -17.87 -3.66 -4.11
CA ILE A 408 -17.07 -2.79 -5.00
C ILE A 408 -17.48 -1.32 -4.85
N ASP A 409 -18.76 -1.01 -4.72
CA ASP A 409 -19.24 0.36 -4.51
C ASP A 409 -18.74 0.94 -3.16
N ALA A 410 -18.72 0.11 -2.13
CA ALA A 410 -18.12 0.47 -0.84
C ALA A 410 -16.60 0.69 -0.97
N ALA A 411 -15.89 -0.17 -1.73
CA ALA A 411 -14.47 -0.06 -2.00
C ALA A 411 -14.11 1.21 -2.77
N ILE A 412 -14.90 1.58 -3.79
CA ILE A 412 -14.74 2.83 -4.55
C ILE A 412 -14.89 4.04 -3.61
N THR A 413 -15.87 4.00 -2.71
CA THR A 413 -16.07 5.06 -1.71
C THR A 413 -14.89 5.15 -0.74
N ALA A 414 -14.38 4.02 -0.27
CA ALA A 414 -13.21 3.95 0.60
C ALA A 414 -11.95 4.46 -0.11
N LEU A 415 -11.72 4.05 -1.35
CA LEU A 415 -10.61 4.50 -2.19
C LEU A 415 -10.68 6.02 -2.42
N GLY A 416 -11.86 6.56 -2.75
CA GLY A 416 -12.07 8.00 -2.94
C GLY A 416 -11.74 8.82 -1.70
N ARG A 417 -12.00 8.29 -0.50
CA ARG A 417 -11.59 8.93 0.76
C ARG A 417 -10.06 8.99 0.90
N VAL A 418 -9.34 7.93 0.52
CA VAL A 418 -7.87 7.90 0.56
C VAL A 418 -7.29 8.86 -0.48
N GLN A 419 -7.84 8.88 -1.70
CA GLN A 419 -7.47 9.85 -2.74
C GLN A 419 -7.69 11.29 -2.29
N GLY A 420 -8.82 11.57 -1.62
CA GLY A 420 -9.10 12.88 -1.04
C GLY A 420 -8.06 13.32 0.01
N LYS A 421 -7.59 12.39 0.86
CA LYS A 421 -6.50 12.66 1.82
C LYS A 421 -5.18 12.97 1.10
N VAL A 422 -4.81 12.17 0.08
CA VAL A 422 -3.60 12.37 -0.72
C VAL A 422 -3.66 13.72 -1.44
N GLY A 423 -4.77 14.04 -2.10
CA GLY A 423 -4.95 15.34 -2.77
C GLY A 423 -4.89 16.53 -1.81
N THR A 424 -5.50 16.41 -0.62
CA THR A 424 -5.40 17.44 0.42
C THR A 424 -3.95 17.62 0.90
N ALA A 425 -3.20 16.51 1.05
CA ALA A 425 -1.81 16.55 1.45
C ALA A 425 -0.92 17.21 0.38
N GLN A 426 -1.13 16.90 -0.89
CA GLN A 426 -0.44 17.55 -2.02
C GLN A 426 -0.69 19.05 -2.02
N ASN A 427 -1.94 19.50 -1.86
CA ASN A 427 -2.27 20.91 -1.78
C ASN A 427 -1.59 21.59 -0.59
N LYS A 428 -1.59 20.95 0.62
CA LYS A 428 -0.90 21.50 1.79
C LYS A 428 0.60 21.68 1.55
N LEU A 429 1.26 20.71 0.91
CA LEU A 429 2.68 20.82 0.57
C LEU A 429 2.92 21.94 -0.45
N GLN A 430 2.09 22.08 -1.48
CA GLN A 430 2.20 23.16 -2.47
C GLN A 430 2.06 24.53 -1.83
N TYR A 431 1.07 24.74 -0.95
CA TYR A 431 0.93 26.00 -0.22
C TYR A 431 2.13 26.27 0.70
N SER A 432 2.66 25.24 1.35
CA SER A 432 3.84 25.38 2.20
C SER A 432 5.09 25.73 1.39
N ILE A 433 5.26 25.15 0.18
CA ILE A 433 6.34 25.51 -0.75
C ILE A 433 6.23 26.98 -1.18
N GLN A 434 5.03 27.43 -1.57
CA GLN A 434 4.79 28.83 -1.98
C GLN A 434 5.07 29.80 -0.84
N LEU A 435 4.62 29.47 0.38
CA LEU A 435 4.88 30.28 1.57
C LEU A 435 6.38 30.35 1.88
N ALA A 436 7.07 29.22 1.85
CA ALA A 436 8.52 29.14 2.10
C ALA A 436 9.30 29.96 1.06
N GLN A 437 8.95 29.88 -0.22
CA GLN A 437 9.56 30.67 -1.30
C GLN A 437 9.33 32.18 -1.09
N SER A 438 8.12 32.59 -0.68
CA SER A 438 7.82 33.99 -0.35
C SER A 438 8.63 34.48 0.86
N GLN A 439 8.80 33.63 1.88
CA GLN A 439 9.64 33.92 3.04
C GLN A 439 11.12 34.04 2.67
N ILE A 440 11.64 33.14 1.83
CA ILE A 440 13.01 33.19 1.30
C ILE A 440 13.25 34.53 0.59
N ALA A 441 12.34 34.94 -0.30
CA ALA A 441 12.45 36.20 -1.02
C ALA A 441 12.43 37.40 -0.06
N SER A 442 11.55 37.38 0.95
CA SER A 442 11.45 38.45 1.95
C SER A 442 12.70 38.54 2.84
N PHE A 443 13.22 37.39 3.30
CA PHE A 443 14.44 37.35 4.13
C PHE A 443 15.68 37.73 3.32
N SER A 444 15.76 37.30 2.07
CA SER A 444 16.85 37.69 1.15
C SER A 444 16.84 39.22 0.91
N ALA A 445 15.66 39.82 0.69
CA ALA A 445 15.55 41.28 0.56
C ALA A 445 15.88 42.00 1.86
N ALA A 446 15.55 41.44 3.02
CA ALA A 446 15.92 42.00 4.32
C ALA A 446 17.43 41.90 4.61
N GLU A 447 18.04 40.73 4.30
CA GLU A 447 19.49 40.54 4.41
C GLU A 447 20.25 41.52 3.51
N SER A 448 19.82 41.69 2.25
CA SER A 448 20.41 42.64 1.28
C SER A 448 20.38 44.08 1.82
N ARG A 449 19.21 44.53 2.33
CA ARG A 449 19.12 45.90 2.91
C ARG A 449 20.06 46.11 4.09
N ILE A 450 20.33 45.09 4.86
CA ILE A 450 21.23 45.19 6.01
C ILE A 450 22.69 45.12 5.55
N ARG A 451 23.02 44.22 4.66
CA ARG A 451 24.40 43.81 4.41
C ARG A 451 25.01 44.34 3.12
N ASP A 452 24.19 44.60 2.09
CA ASP A 452 24.71 45.06 0.80
C ASP A 452 25.13 46.54 0.84
N ALA A 453 26.20 46.83 0.11
CA ALA A 453 26.70 48.18 -0.06
C ALA A 453 26.06 48.87 -1.28
N ASP A 454 25.74 50.14 -1.14
CA ASP A 454 25.45 50.97 -2.30
C ASP A 454 26.75 51.28 -3.04
N ILE A 455 26.97 50.61 -4.15
CA ILE A 455 28.19 50.71 -4.96
C ILE A 455 28.44 52.13 -5.46
N ALA A 456 27.37 52.90 -5.79
CA ALA A 456 27.52 54.27 -6.27
C ALA A 456 27.99 55.18 -5.14
N LEU A 457 27.43 55.01 -3.92
CA LEU A 457 27.87 55.74 -2.74
C LEU A 457 29.31 55.41 -2.36
N GLU A 458 29.67 54.11 -2.33
CA GLU A 458 31.03 53.67 -1.97
C GLU A 458 32.08 54.07 -3.02
N ALA A 459 31.73 54.10 -4.32
CA ALA A 459 32.60 54.64 -5.36
C ALA A 459 32.84 56.14 -5.21
N SER A 460 31.82 56.90 -4.85
CA SER A 460 31.92 58.31 -4.51
C SER A 460 32.83 58.56 -3.28
N ASN A 461 32.62 57.74 -2.22
CA ASN A 461 33.43 57.75 -1.01
C ASN A 461 34.93 57.44 -1.30
N LEU A 462 35.18 56.46 -2.20
CA LEU A 462 36.55 56.11 -2.64
C LEU A 462 37.20 57.29 -3.36
N THR A 463 36.52 57.91 -4.31
CA THR A 463 37.01 59.09 -5.03
C THR A 463 37.31 60.22 -4.08
N LYS A 464 36.39 60.51 -3.13
CA LYS A 464 36.59 61.52 -2.09
C LYS A 464 37.83 61.19 -1.22
N ALA A 465 37.98 59.93 -0.80
CA ALA A 465 39.13 59.50 0.00
C ALA A 465 40.44 59.68 -0.75
N GLN A 466 40.49 59.37 -2.05
CA GLN A 466 41.65 59.58 -2.91
C GLN A 466 42.06 61.04 -3.04
N VAL A 467 41.05 61.95 -3.25
CA VAL A 467 41.29 63.38 -3.31
C VAL A 467 41.80 63.91 -1.95
N VAL A 468 41.16 63.49 -0.85
CA VAL A 468 41.61 63.86 0.50
C VAL A 468 42.99 63.32 0.82
N GLN A 469 43.36 62.14 0.37
CA GLN A 469 44.70 61.53 0.51
C GLN A 469 45.74 62.39 -0.17
N GLN A 470 45.49 62.83 -1.42
CA GLN A 470 46.40 63.69 -2.17
C GLN A 470 46.56 65.05 -1.49
N ALA A 471 45.44 65.64 -1.04
CA ALA A 471 45.47 66.90 -0.27
C ALA A 471 46.20 66.77 1.07
N SER A 472 46.02 65.66 1.79
CA SER A 472 46.70 65.42 3.05
C SER A 472 48.22 65.20 2.88
N LEU A 473 48.63 64.56 1.79
CA LEU A 473 50.07 64.41 1.44
C LEU A 473 50.66 65.79 1.10
N ALA A 474 49.98 66.65 0.33
CA ALA A 474 50.44 67.99 0.03
C ALA A 474 50.53 68.86 1.32
N ALA A 475 49.49 68.77 2.19
CA ALA A 475 49.48 69.47 3.48
C ALA A 475 50.63 69.00 4.41
N LEU A 476 50.92 67.66 4.43
CA LEU A 476 52.03 67.10 5.19
C LEU A 476 53.39 67.61 4.67
N ALA A 477 53.57 67.69 3.34
CA ALA A 477 54.75 68.25 2.72
C ALA A 477 54.94 69.73 3.08
N GLN A 478 53.86 70.52 3.03
CA GLN A 478 53.86 71.94 3.41
C GLN A 478 54.14 72.15 4.92
N ALA A 479 53.56 71.29 5.78
CA ALA A 479 53.80 71.36 7.22
C ALA A 479 55.25 71.00 7.56
N ASN A 480 55.89 70.12 6.81
CA ASN A 480 57.30 69.80 7.02
C ASN A 480 58.26 70.84 6.46
N SER A 481 57.89 71.64 5.43
CA SER A 481 58.72 72.69 4.88
C SER A 481 58.67 74.02 5.74
N ALA A 482 57.59 74.25 6.48
CA ALA A 482 57.46 75.44 7.29
C ALA A 482 58.52 75.65 8.36
N PRO A 483 58.93 74.62 9.17
CA PRO A 483 60.04 74.73 10.12
C PRO A 483 61.36 74.96 9.44
N GLN A 484 61.61 74.40 8.22
CA GLN A 484 62.81 74.57 7.47
C GLN A 484 63.04 76.01 6.98
N ALA A 485 61.92 76.68 6.58
CA ALA A 485 61.89 78.08 6.17
C ALA A 485 62.26 79.02 7.38
N VAL A 486 61.76 78.66 8.56
CA VAL A 486 62.08 79.40 9.79
C VAL A 486 63.56 79.18 10.19
N LEU A 487 64.03 77.95 10.04
CA LEU A 487 65.46 77.61 10.32
C LEU A 487 66.36 78.34 9.34
N ALA A 488 65.99 78.51 8.08
CA ALA A 488 66.77 79.24 7.06
C ALA A 488 66.83 80.73 7.36
N LEU A 489 65.72 81.32 7.92
CA LEU A 489 65.66 82.68 8.37
C LEU A 489 66.51 82.94 9.63
N LEU A 490 66.71 81.96 10.49
CA LEU A 490 67.58 82.04 11.70
C LEU A 490 69.01 81.79 11.38
N ARG A 491 69.36 81.29 10.22
CA ARG A 491 70.75 81.07 9.77
C ARG A 491 71.31 82.15 8.82
N GLY A 492 70.50 83.06 8.31
CA GLY A 492 70.78 84.21 7.50
C GLY A 492 70.86 85.40 8.41
#